data_9bda4c04f19efc12f90bdeba4ac43d02
#
_entry.id   9bda4c04f19efc12f90bdeba4ac43d02
#
_cell.length_a   1.000
_cell.length_b   1.000
_cell.length_c   1.000
_cell.angle_alpha   90.00
_cell.angle_beta   90.00
_cell.angle_gamma   90.00
#
_symmetry.space_group_name_H-M   'P 1'
#
loop_
_entity.id
_entity.type
_entity.pdbx_description
1 polymer ?
#
loop_
_entity_poly.entity_id
_entity_poly.type
_entity_poly.pdbx_seq_one_letter_code
_entity_poly.pdbx_strand_id
1 'polypeptide(L)'
;MFISGSISSKEIPDDVVKSVDESRRKNYTILVGDARGIDKNIQDMLKADNYKNVEVYHVGPSPRNFSDREWVDKRIPVDIEDEKLFKNGKYTREAQMLKDKAMSDDADFGLVIWKDTSKNRFGNISVSKGSLNNIYNLLVQNKYVGLFYIPNPEKGIMKFNDVVEFEERVIEKLVQKETKDYYYNMKKNASNSKAEKIIPESSNTEQLSLFS
;
A
#
# COMPACT_ATOMS: atom_id res chain seq x y z
N MET A 1 8.37 -1.70 -10.06
CA MET A 1 8.62 -1.35 -8.63
C MET A 1 7.49 -0.49 -8.08
N PHE A 2 6.86 -0.86 -6.97
CA PHE A 2 5.85 -0.05 -6.30
C PHE A 2 6.49 0.87 -5.25
N ILE A 3 6.26 2.19 -5.33
CA ILE A 3 6.71 3.14 -4.33
C ILE A 3 5.51 3.64 -3.54
N SER A 4 5.62 3.58 -2.20
CA SER A 4 4.58 4.02 -1.28
C SER A 4 5.18 4.74 -0.09
N GLY A 5 4.40 5.61 0.55
CA GLY A 5 4.90 6.25 1.76
C GLY A 5 3.86 7.02 2.55
N SER A 6 4.30 7.52 3.69
CA SER A 6 3.45 8.27 4.61
C SER A 6 3.03 9.61 4.02
N ILE A 7 1.74 9.91 4.09
CA ILE A 7 1.16 11.19 3.63
C ILE A 7 1.74 12.41 4.36
N SER A 8 2.19 12.21 5.60
CA SER A 8 2.76 13.27 6.45
C SER A 8 4.23 13.58 6.15
N SER A 9 4.91 12.78 5.33
CA SER A 9 6.31 13.01 4.98
C SER A 9 6.43 14.05 3.87
N LYS A 10 7.28 15.06 4.09
CA LYS A 10 7.46 16.19 3.16
C LYS A 10 8.68 16.03 2.25
N GLU A 11 9.63 15.22 2.64
CA GLU A 11 10.90 15.06 1.94
C GLU A 11 11.14 13.60 1.59
N ILE A 12 11.87 13.38 0.50
CA ILE A 12 12.34 12.06 0.09
C ILE A 12 13.75 11.91 0.65
N PRO A 13 14.03 10.89 1.48
CA PRO A 13 15.39 10.66 2.01
C PRO A 13 16.40 10.33 0.90
N ASP A 14 17.66 10.72 1.08
CA ASP A 14 18.72 10.54 0.07
C ASP A 14 18.92 9.07 -0.34
N ASP A 15 18.81 8.13 0.59
CA ASP A 15 18.92 6.70 0.28
C ASP A 15 17.77 6.22 -0.61
N VAL A 16 16.57 6.80 -0.43
CA VAL A 16 15.41 6.53 -1.29
C VAL A 16 15.66 7.13 -2.68
N VAL A 17 16.17 8.37 -2.77
CA VAL A 17 16.53 9.00 -4.06
C VAL A 17 17.51 8.10 -4.82
N LYS A 18 18.60 7.63 -4.17
CA LYS A 18 19.56 6.71 -4.78
C LYS A 18 18.92 5.43 -5.29
N SER A 19 18.00 4.82 -4.51
CA SER A 19 17.30 3.60 -4.90
C SER A 19 16.36 3.82 -6.10
N VAL A 20 15.69 4.96 -6.16
CA VAL A 20 14.85 5.34 -7.30
C VAL A 20 15.71 5.59 -8.54
N ASP A 21 16.86 6.24 -8.40
CA ASP A 21 17.81 6.49 -9.48
C ASP A 21 18.37 5.19 -10.07
N GLU A 22 18.69 4.21 -9.22
CA GLU A 22 19.11 2.88 -9.69
C GLU A 22 17.98 2.19 -10.48
N SER A 23 16.74 2.30 -10.01
CA SER A 23 15.58 1.72 -10.68
C SER A 23 15.34 2.37 -12.04
N ARG A 24 15.51 3.69 -12.15
CA ARG A 24 15.44 4.44 -13.42
C ARG A 24 16.53 4.00 -14.40
N ARG A 25 17.79 3.86 -13.93
CA ARG A 25 18.91 3.38 -14.77
C ARG A 25 18.63 1.98 -15.34
N LYS A 26 17.92 1.14 -14.58
CA LYS A 26 17.48 -0.19 -15.00
C LYS A 26 16.21 -0.18 -15.84
N ASN A 27 15.65 0.98 -16.08
CA ASN A 27 14.40 1.19 -16.81
C ASN A 27 13.19 0.43 -16.22
N TYR A 28 13.10 0.33 -14.90
CA TYR A 28 11.96 -0.30 -14.24
C TYR A 28 10.71 0.56 -14.34
N THR A 29 9.55 -0.03 -14.58
CA THR A 29 8.27 0.66 -14.43
C THR A 29 8.07 1.02 -12.95
N ILE A 30 7.82 2.31 -12.67
CA ILE A 30 7.55 2.81 -11.33
C ILE A 30 6.04 2.98 -11.16
N LEU A 31 5.47 2.23 -10.22
CA LEU A 31 4.07 2.32 -9.83
C LEU A 31 3.97 3.24 -8.61
N VAL A 32 3.19 4.29 -8.72
CA VAL A 32 3.00 5.29 -7.66
C VAL A 32 1.53 5.65 -7.50
N GLY A 33 1.11 5.95 -6.27
CA GLY A 33 -0.24 6.44 -6.00
C GLY A 33 -0.42 7.92 -6.33
N ASP A 34 -1.64 8.40 -6.15
CA ASP A 34 -2.04 9.79 -6.39
C ASP A 34 -2.21 10.62 -5.11
N ALA A 35 -1.78 10.11 -3.94
CA ALA A 35 -1.92 10.79 -2.67
C ALA A 35 -0.96 11.99 -2.51
N ARG A 36 -1.17 12.77 -1.46
CA ARG A 36 -0.22 13.79 -1.01
C ARG A 36 0.99 13.12 -0.33
N GLY A 37 2.01 13.91 -0.04
CA GLY A 37 3.22 13.45 0.64
C GLY A 37 4.13 12.68 -0.29
N ILE A 38 4.56 11.48 0.08
CA ILE A 38 5.56 10.73 -0.68
C ILE A 38 5.13 10.48 -2.12
N ASP A 39 3.88 10.06 -2.38
CA ASP A 39 3.43 9.79 -3.75
C ASP A 39 3.63 11.02 -4.66
N LYS A 40 3.18 12.20 -4.19
CA LYS A 40 3.34 13.46 -4.94
C LYS A 40 4.81 13.85 -5.13
N ASN A 41 5.63 13.71 -4.09
CA ASN A 41 7.03 14.10 -4.15
C ASN A 41 7.84 13.17 -5.09
N ILE A 42 7.54 11.87 -5.09
CA ILE A 42 8.13 10.91 -6.05
C ILE A 42 7.70 11.27 -7.48
N GLN A 43 6.43 11.58 -7.71
CA GLN A 43 5.97 12.02 -9.03
C GLN A 43 6.72 13.27 -9.50
N ASP A 44 6.89 14.28 -8.62
CA ASP A 44 7.58 15.52 -8.98
C ASP A 44 9.06 15.28 -9.28
N MET A 45 9.72 14.43 -8.52
CA MET A 45 11.11 14.03 -8.76
C MET A 45 11.25 13.31 -10.11
N LEU A 46 10.42 12.32 -10.40
CA LEU A 46 10.44 11.57 -11.65
C LEU A 46 10.17 12.46 -12.88
N LYS A 47 9.26 13.44 -12.72
CA LYS A 47 8.98 14.43 -13.74
C LYS A 47 10.18 15.35 -14.00
N ALA A 48 10.80 15.87 -12.93
CA ALA A 48 11.99 16.74 -13.04
C ALA A 48 13.13 16.06 -13.80
N ASP A 49 13.25 14.74 -13.63
CA ASP A 49 14.21 13.91 -14.33
C ASP A 49 13.74 13.38 -15.70
N ASN A 50 12.58 13.84 -16.16
CA ASN A 50 11.96 13.44 -17.44
C ASN A 50 11.82 11.91 -17.60
N TYR A 51 11.60 11.18 -16.48
CA TYR A 51 11.41 9.74 -16.53
C TYR A 51 10.01 9.38 -17.02
N LYS A 52 9.88 8.50 -18.00
CA LYS A 52 8.60 8.22 -18.68
C LYS A 52 7.94 6.91 -18.28
N ASN A 53 8.70 5.95 -17.76
CA ASN A 53 8.17 4.63 -17.42
C ASN A 53 7.49 4.62 -16.04
N VAL A 54 6.38 5.34 -15.92
CA VAL A 54 5.62 5.56 -14.68
C VAL A 54 4.14 5.25 -14.89
N GLU A 55 3.54 4.55 -13.94
CA GLU A 55 2.09 4.33 -13.85
C GLU A 55 1.55 4.96 -12.57
N VAL A 56 0.55 5.83 -12.69
CA VAL A 56 -0.10 6.49 -11.56
C VAL A 56 -1.46 5.87 -11.28
N TYR A 57 -1.57 5.22 -10.12
CA TYR A 57 -2.77 4.51 -9.70
C TYR A 57 -3.71 5.41 -8.91
N HIS A 58 -4.99 5.36 -9.24
CA HIS A 58 -6.01 6.13 -8.54
C HIS A 58 -7.38 5.44 -8.56
N VAL A 59 -8.29 5.95 -7.69
CA VAL A 59 -9.71 5.59 -7.68
C VAL A 59 -10.53 6.77 -8.08
N GLY A 60 -11.30 7.01 -8.84
CA GLY A 60 -11.98 8.26 -9.17
C GLY A 60 -11.95 8.54 -10.66
N PRO A 61 -12.60 9.61 -11.09
CA PRO A 61 -12.64 9.98 -12.50
C PRO A 61 -11.29 10.47 -13.04
N SER A 62 -10.44 10.99 -12.16
CA SER A 62 -9.07 11.45 -12.45
C SER A 62 -8.19 11.34 -11.22
N PRO A 63 -6.86 11.22 -11.38
CA PRO A 63 -5.92 11.22 -10.27
C PRO A 63 -5.91 12.57 -9.55
N ARG A 64 -5.78 12.56 -8.22
CA ARG A 64 -5.65 13.77 -7.38
C ARG A 64 -4.34 14.51 -7.62
N ASN A 65 -3.29 13.76 -7.97
CA ASN A 65 -1.98 14.26 -8.39
C ASN A 65 -1.53 13.46 -9.61
N PHE A 66 -1.18 14.16 -10.68
CA PHE A 66 -0.69 13.59 -11.94
C PHE A 66 0.33 14.56 -12.53
N SER A 67 1.62 14.35 -12.20
CA SER A 67 2.67 15.34 -12.48
C SER A 67 3.05 15.41 -13.95
N ASP A 68 2.93 14.33 -14.70
CA ASP A 68 3.23 14.31 -16.15
C ASP A 68 2.13 13.60 -16.93
N ARG A 69 1.61 14.25 -17.99
CA ARG A 69 0.52 13.73 -18.83
C ARG A 69 0.94 12.60 -19.77
N GLU A 70 2.22 12.36 -19.93
CA GLU A 70 2.76 11.26 -20.74
C GLU A 70 2.83 9.93 -19.99
N TRP A 71 2.61 9.95 -18.67
CA TRP A 71 2.57 8.74 -17.86
C TRP A 71 1.26 7.97 -18.03
N VAL A 72 1.30 6.70 -17.66
CA VAL A 72 0.10 5.86 -17.69
C VAL A 72 -0.82 6.23 -16.53
N ASP A 73 -2.07 6.59 -16.88
CA ASP A 73 -3.16 6.82 -15.94
C ASP A 73 -3.86 5.47 -15.67
N LYS A 74 -3.64 4.91 -14.48
CA LYS A 74 -4.13 3.58 -14.07
C LYS A 74 -5.33 3.71 -13.12
N ARG A 75 -6.49 3.88 -13.69
CA ARG A 75 -7.73 3.94 -12.91
C ARG A 75 -8.15 2.55 -12.44
N ILE A 76 -8.35 2.40 -11.12
CA ILE A 76 -8.94 1.21 -10.52
C ILE A 76 -10.46 1.40 -10.40
N PRO A 77 -11.26 0.56 -11.06
CA PRO A 77 -12.71 0.67 -11.00
C PRO A 77 -13.22 0.39 -9.58
N VAL A 78 -14.16 1.20 -9.14
CA VAL A 78 -14.80 1.11 -7.83
C VAL A 78 -16.30 1.27 -8.04
N ASP A 79 -17.07 0.38 -7.45
CA ASP A 79 -18.53 0.50 -7.42
C ASP A 79 -18.92 1.70 -6.55
N ILE A 80 -19.52 2.72 -7.17
CA ILE A 80 -19.95 3.94 -6.50
C ILE A 80 -21.30 3.77 -5.77
N GLU A 81 -22.01 2.66 -6.01
CA GLU A 81 -23.25 2.30 -5.33
C GLU A 81 -22.97 1.56 -4.01
N ASP A 82 -21.76 1.00 -3.85
CA ASP A 82 -21.33 0.43 -2.57
C ASP A 82 -20.94 1.56 -1.60
N GLU A 83 -21.77 1.79 -0.58
CA GLU A 83 -21.51 2.80 0.46
C GLU A 83 -20.21 2.57 1.26
N LYS A 84 -19.65 1.35 1.23
CA LYS A 84 -18.34 1.08 1.82
C LYS A 84 -17.22 1.68 0.99
N LEU A 85 -17.41 1.81 -0.33
CA LEU A 85 -16.41 2.28 -1.27
C LEU A 85 -16.59 3.76 -1.66
N PHE A 86 -17.86 4.22 -1.73
CA PHE A 86 -18.17 5.61 -2.07
C PHE A 86 -19.27 6.15 -1.15
N LYS A 87 -18.98 7.23 -0.41
CA LYS A 87 -19.90 7.82 0.56
C LYS A 87 -19.80 9.34 0.57
N ASN A 88 -20.96 10.02 0.58
CA ASN A 88 -21.04 11.50 0.62
C ASN A 88 -20.21 12.17 -0.50
N GLY A 89 -20.27 11.62 -1.73
CA GLY A 89 -19.55 12.15 -2.87
C GLY A 89 -18.02 11.92 -2.85
N LYS A 90 -17.52 11.01 -1.99
CA LYS A 90 -16.08 10.76 -1.82
C LYS A 90 -15.76 9.27 -1.78
N TYR A 91 -14.64 8.91 -2.40
CA TYR A 91 -14.06 7.56 -2.26
C TYR A 91 -13.52 7.36 -0.85
N THR A 92 -13.93 6.26 -0.24
CA THR A 92 -13.60 5.91 1.14
C THR A 92 -12.16 5.40 1.27
N ARG A 93 -11.78 5.06 2.50
CA ARG A 93 -10.52 4.39 2.79
C ARG A 93 -10.46 3.01 2.14
N GLU A 94 -11.57 2.28 2.15
CA GLU A 94 -11.70 0.96 1.57
C GLU A 94 -11.47 0.99 0.06
N ALA A 95 -12.01 1.99 -0.64
CA ALA A 95 -11.71 2.21 -2.05
C ALA A 95 -10.21 2.46 -2.31
N GLN A 96 -9.55 3.26 -1.45
CA GLN A 96 -8.10 3.46 -1.56
C GLN A 96 -7.32 2.16 -1.31
N MET A 97 -7.80 1.28 -0.42
CA MET A 97 -7.16 -0.03 -0.18
C MET A 97 -7.26 -0.97 -1.39
N LEU A 98 -8.34 -0.88 -2.20
CA LEU A 98 -8.43 -1.62 -3.47
C LEU A 98 -7.34 -1.17 -4.45
N LYS A 99 -7.12 0.14 -4.55
CA LYS A 99 -6.02 0.70 -5.35
C LYS A 99 -4.66 0.21 -4.85
N ASP A 100 -4.42 0.30 -3.55
CA ASP A 100 -3.16 -0.11 -2.92
C ASP A 100 -2.91 -1.62 -3.13
N LYS A 101 -3.98 -2.43 -3.09
CA LYS A 101 -3.90 -3.86 -3.41
C LYS A 101 -3.52 -4.09 -4.88
N ALA A 102 -4.17 -3.41 -5.82
CA ALA A 102 -3.87 -3.54 -7.25
C ALA A 102 -2.40 -3.18 -7.54
N MET A 103 -1.88 -2.09 -6.93
CA MET A 103 -0.46 -1.73 -7.04
C MET A 103 0.45 -2.83 -6.48
N SER A 104 0.08 -3.44 -5.35
CA SER A 104 0.85 -4.56 -4.78
C SER A 104 0.79 -5.80 -5.65
N ASP A 105 -0.34 -6.07 -6.32
CA ASP A 105 -0.52 -7.22 -7.22
C ASP A 105 0.33 -7.04 -8.51
N ASP A 106 0.35 -5.84 -9.09
CA ASP A 106 1.06 -5.52 -10.34
C ASP A 106 2.58 -5.33 -10.16
N ALA A 107 3.06 -5.12 -8.95
CA ALA A 107 4.48 -4.88 -8.66
C ALA A 107 5.28 -6.18 -8.48
N ASP A 108 6.55 -6.18 -8.86
CA ASP A 108 7.52 -7.26 -8.54
C ASP A 108 8.12 -7.08 -7.14
N PHE A 109 8.31 -5.84 -6.71
CA PHE A 109 8.84 -5.48 -5.40
C PHE A 109 8.42 -4.06 -5.00
N GLY A 110 8.57 -3.71 -3.71
CA GLY A 110 8.20 -2.41 -3.18
C GLY A 110 9.33 -1.65 -2.50
N LEU A 111 9.23 -0.32 -2.54
CA LEU A 111 10.02 0.61 -1.75
C LEU A 111 9.06 1.47 -0.92
N VAL A 112 9.11 1.33 0.40
CA VAL A 112 8.18 2.00 1.30
C VAL A 112 8.91 2.97 2.22
N ILE A 113 8.46 4.23 2.22
CA ILE A 113 8.96 5.29 3.09
C ILE A 113 7.93 5.49 4.21
N TRP A 114 8.24 5.02 5.42
CA TRP A 114 7.24 4.88 6.45
C TRP A 114 7.57 5.61 7.75
N LYS A 115 6.63 6.43 8.19
CA LYS A 115 6.51 6.92 9.55
C LYS A 115 5.28 6.26 10.16
N ASP A 116 5.47 5.36 11.11
CA ASP A 116 4.42 4.49 11.63
C ASP A 116 3.28 5.24 12.32
N THR A 117 3.60 6.34 13.01
CA THR A 117 2.61 7.18 13.71
C THR A 117 2.80 8.66 13.38
N SER A 118 1.72 9.40 13.51
CA SER A 118 1.72 10.87 13.48
C SER A 118 0.76 11.41 14.53
N LYS A 119 1.02 12.63 15.02
CA LYS A 119 0.09 13.34 15.90
C LYS A 119 -0.80 14.26 15.05
N ASN A 120 -2.10 14.18 15.28
CA ASN A 120 -3.03 15.15 14.69
C ASN A 120 -2.98 16.49 15.44
N ARG A 121 -3.72 17.51 14.95
CA ARG A 121 -3.77 18.85 15.56
C ARG A 121 -4.25 18.87 17.02
N PHE A 122 -4.88 17.80 17.50
CA PHE A 122 -5.36 17.64 18.88
C PHE A 122 -4.42 16.78 19.75
N GLY A 123 -3.23 16.41 19.23
CA GLY A 123 -2.26 15.59 19.94
C GLY A 123 -2.54 14.09 19.91
N ASN A 124 -3.65 13.64 19.32
CA ASN A 124 -3.97 12.21 19.23
C ASN A 124 -3.06 11.50 18.25
N ILE A 125 -2.58 10.32 18.63
CA ILE A 125 -1.74 9.45 17.80
C ILE A 125 -2.61 8.81 16.71
N SER A 126 -2.12 8.86 15.48
CA SER A 126 -2.73 8.21 14.32
C SER A 126 -1.71 7.30 13.64
N VAL A 127 -2.10 6.03 13.43
CA VAL A 127 -1.27 5.03 12.73
C VAL A 127 -1.29 5.26 11.23
N SER A 128 -0.13 5.13 10.59
CA SER A 128 0.04 5.18 9.12
C SER A 128 -0.35 3.84 8.50
N LYS A 129 -1.65 3.58 8.49
CA LYS A 129 -2.25 2.29 8.09
C LYS A 129 -1.98 1.90 6.64
N GLY A 130 -1.95 2.87 5.70
CA GLY A 130 -1.76 2.61 4.27
C GLY A 130 -0.41 1.99 3.97
N SER A 131 0.68 2.65 4.41
CA SER A 131 2.03 2.15 4.19
C SER A 131 2.25 0.79 4.85
N LEU A 132 1.68 0.57 6.05
CA LEU A 132 1.77 -0.73 6.73
C LEU A 132 1.04 -1.84 5.96
N ASN A 133 -0.17 -1.55 5.45
CA ASN A 133 -0.91 -2.49 4.62
C ASN A 133 -0.14 -2.81 3.32
N ASN A 134 0.51 -1.83 2.71
CA ASN A 134 1.30 -2.03 1.50
C ASN A 134 2.51 -2.94 1.74
N ILE A 135 3.24 -2.74 2.86
CA ILE A 135 4.31 -3.65 3.28
C ILE A 135 3.77 -5.08 3.43
N TYR A 136 2.68 -5.24 4.19
CA TYR A 136 2.09 -6.55 4.44
C TYR A 136 1.60 -7.22 3.16
N ASN A 137 0.90 -6.49 2.28
CA ASN A 137 0.39 -7.01 1.01
C ASN A 137 1.51 -7.51 0.07
N LEU A 138 2.65 -6.84 0.02
CA LEU A 138 3.80 -7.28 -0.74
C LEU A 138 4.43 -8.54 -0.14
N LEU A 139 4.67 -8.54 1.17
CA LEU A 139 5.34 -9.66 1.84
C LEU A 139 4.52 -10.95 1.83
N VAL A 140 3.18 -10.90 1.99
CA VAL A 140 2.31 -12.09 1.88
C VAL A 140 2.24 -12.67 0.46
N GLN A 141 2.68 -11.91 -0.54
CA GLN A 141 2.84 -12.34 -1.93
C GLN A 141 4.29 -12.80 -2.24
N ASN A 142 5.14 -12.95 -1.22
CA ASN A 142 6.56 -13.25 -1.34
C ASN A 142 7.33 -12.25 -2.21
N LYS A 143 6.90 -10.98 -2.21
CA LYS A 143 7.56 -9.89 -2.91
C LYS A 143 8.50 -9.16 -1.96
N TYR A 144 9.67 -8.82 -2.47
CA TYR A 144 10.68 -8.06 -1.74
C TYR A 144 10.20 -6.66 -1.36
N VAL A 145 10.52 -6.21 -0.14
CA VAL A 145 10.25 -4.86 0.36
C VAL A 145 11.53 -4.21 0.86
N GLY A 146 11.90 -3.06 0.26
CA GLY A 146 12.82 -2.09 0.84
C GLY A 146 12.03 -1.11 1.71
N LEU A 147 12.36 -1.03 2.99
CA LEU A 147 11.72 -0.14 3.95
C LEU A 147 12.69 0.94 4.44
N PHE A 148 12.40 2.20 4.16
CA PHE A 148 13.00 3.33 4.85
C PHE A 148 12.09 3.74 6.01
N TYR A 149 12.52 3.45 7.25
CA TYR A 149 11.75 3.76 8.46
C TYR A 149 12.16 5.11 9.02
N ILE A 150 11.35 6.13 8.80
CA ILE A 150 11.63 7.54 9.10
C ILE A 150 12.06 7.78 10.56
N PRO A 151 11.47 7.11 11.58
CA PRO A 151 11.91 7.30 12.97
C PRO A 151 13.33 6.81 13.27
N ASN A 152 13.93 5.95 12.43
CA ASN A 152 15.28 5.44 12.57
C ASN A 152 16.04 5.54 11.25
N PRO A 153 16.31 6.77 10.75
CA PRO A 153 16.90 7.00 9.43
C PRO A 153 18.32 6.45 9.30
N GLU A 154 19.05 6.31 10.41
CA GLU A 154 20.40 5.75 10.47
C GLU A 154 20.48 4.27 10.03
N LYS A 155 19.35 3.56 9.99
CA LYS A 155 19.28 2.19 9.48
C LYS A 155 19.27 2.10 7.96
N GLY A 156 19.12 3.24 7.26
CA GLY A 156 18.98 3.27 5.81
C GLY A 156 17.78 2.46 5.32
N ILE A 157 17.87 1.89 4.11
CA ILE A 157 16.81 1.01 3.56
C ILE A 157 17.00 -0.42 4.09
N MET A 158 16.15 -0.81 5.01
CA MET A 158 16.05 -2.20 5.50
C MET A 158 15.34 -3.07 4.46
N LYS A 159 15.79 -4.31 4.32
CA LYS A 159 15.32 -5.25 3.29
C LYS A 159 14.61 -6.44 3.92
N PHE A 160 13.47 -6.82 3.34
CA PHE A 160 12.62 -7.92 3.84
C PHE A 160 12.11 -8.75 2.66
N ASN A 161 12.11 -10.07 2.84
CA ASN A 161 11.59 -11.03 1.87
C ASN A 161 10.33 -11.74 2.36
N ASP A 162 10.06 -11.71 3.66
CA ASP A 162 8.92 -12.37 4.27
C ASP A 162 8.36 -11.60 5.47
N VAL A 163 7.16 -12.01 5.88
CA VAL A 163 6.41 -11.37 6.97
C VAL A 163 7.08 -11.60 8.32
N VAL A 164 7.69 -12.76 8.55
CA VAL A 164 8.29 -13.12 9.86
C VAL A 164 9.49 -12.23 10.15
N GLU A 165 10.38 -12.08 9.18
CA GLU A 165 11.52 -11.18 9.31
C GLU A 165 11.10 -9.72 9.57
N PHE A 166 10.04 -9.25 8.89
CA PHE A 166 9.48 -7.91 9.13
C PHE A 166 8.89 -7.78 10.53
N GLU A 167 8.17 -8.77 11.01
CA GLU A 167 7.63 -8.80 12.39
C GLU A 167 8.74 -8.70 13.42
N GLU A 168 9.74 -9.58 13.36
CA GLU A 168 10.83 -9.65 14.34
C GLU A 168 11.70 -8.40 14.38
N ARG A 169 11.98 -7.80 13.22
CA ARG A 169 12.93 -6.69 13.11
C ARG A 169 12.27 -5.31 13.21
N VAL A 170 11.00 -5.19 12.85
CA VAL A 170 10.29 -3.89 12.79
C VAL A 170 9.14 -3.84 13.78
N ILE A 171 8.15 -4.75 13.66
CA ILE A 171 6.93 -4.69 14.48
C ILE A 171 7.26 -4.90 15.96
N GLU A 172 8.13 -5.85 16.27
CA GLU A 172 8.48 -6.14 17.67
C GLU A 172 9.45 -5.12 18.29
N LYS A 173 10.33 -4.50 17.49
CA LYS A 173 11.47 -3.74 18.02
C LYS A 173 11.42 -2.24 17.77
N LEU A 174 10.72 -1.77 16.73
CA LEU A 174 10.87 -0.39 16.29
C LEU A 174 9.58 0.45 16.40
N VAL A 175 8.42 -0.15 16.14
CA VAL A 175 7.18 0.64 16.03
C VAL A 175 6.57 1.00 17.37
N GLN A 176 5.73 2.04 17.39
CA GLN A 176 4.92 2.43 18.54
C GLN A 176 3.86 1.36 18.85
N LYS A 177 3.41 1.33 20.11
CA LYS A 177 2.40 0.36 20.58
C LYS A 177 1.14 0.37 19.74
N GLU A 178 0.62 1.55 19.37
CA GLU A 178 -0.59 1.72 18.57
C GLU A 178 -0.47 1.08 17.19
N THR A 179 0.73 1.14 16.61
CA THR A 179 1.03 0.49 15.31
C THR A 179 1.09 -1.02 15.47
N LYS A 180 1.70 -1.52 16.55
CA LYS A 180 1.78 -2.94 16.87
C LYS A 180 0.38 -3.54 17.07
N ASP A 181 -0.45 -2.89 17.89
CA ASP A 181 -1.83 -3.29 18.15
C ASP A 181 -2.66 -3.32 16.85
N TYR A 182 -2.52 -2.29 15.99
CA TYR A 182 -3.18 -2.26 14.70
C TYR A 182 -2.71 -3.41 13.79
N TYR A 183 -1.40 -3.67 13.72
CA TYR A 183 -0.82 -4.71 12.88
C TYR A 183 -1.39 -6.09 13.20
N TYR A 184 -1.41 -6.49 14.48
CA TYR A 184 -1.93 -7.80 14.88
C TYR A 184 -3.43 -7.95 14.67
N ASN A 185 -4.21 -6.87 14.87
CA ASN A 185 -5.63 -6.86 14.55
C ASN A 185 -5.86 -7.04 13.03
N MET A 186 -5.10 -6.36 12.20
CA MET A 186 -5.15 -6.48 10.73
C MET A 186 -4.83 -7.92 10.28
N LYS A 187 -3.75 -8.50 10.81
CA LYS A 187 -3.31 -9.88 10.50
C LYS A 187 -4.37 -10.92 10.89
N LYS A 188 -4.98 -10.79 12.06
CA LYS A 188 -6.07 -11.65 12.52
C LYS A 188 -7.28 -11.59 11.58
N ASN A 189 -7.69 -10.39 11.16
CA ASN A 189 -8.82 -10.21 10.24
C ASN A 189 -8.52 -10.80 8.86
N ALA A 190 -7.30 -10.66 8.36
CA ALA A 190 -6.87 -11.25 7.09
C ALA A 190 -6.88 -12.78 7.13
N SER A 191 -6.55 -13.40 8.26
CA SER A 191 -6.58 -14.85 8.45
C SER A 191 -8.03 -15.38 8.51
N ASN A 192 -8.93 -14.69 9.20
CA ASN A 192 -10.34 -15.07 9.30
C ASN A 192 -11.06 -15.00 7.92
N SER A 193 -10.80 -13.97 7.13
CA SER A 193 -11.38 -13.82 5.80
C SER A 193 -10.90 -14.88 4.79
N LYS A 194 -9.70 -15.44 4.98
CA LYS A 194 -9.22 -16.59 4.20
C LYS A 194 -9.90 -17.90 4.65
N ALA A 195 -10.14 -18.08 5.94
CA ALA A 195 -10.81 -19.26 6.48
C ALA A 195 -12.28 -19.35 6.03
N GLU A 196 -13.01 -18.24 6.01
CA GLU A 196 -14.41 -18.19 5.54
C GLU A 196 -14.56 -18.53 4.04
N LYS A 197 -13.55 -18.22 3.21
CA LYS A 197 -13.57 -18.57 1.78
C LYS A 197 -13.23 -20.04 1.47
N ILE A 198 -12.80 -20.81 2.47
CA ILE A 198 -12.41 -22.23 2.33
C ILE A 198 -13.57 -23.16 2.76
N ILE A 199 -14.64 -22.66 3.37
CA ILE A 199 -15.81 -23.46 3.69
C ILE A 199 -16.61 -23.61 2.37
N PRO A 200 -16.67 -24.82 1.73
CA PRO A 200 -17.53 -25.03 0.58
C PRO A 200 -18.97 -24.85 1.04
N GLU A 201 -19.78 -24.13 0.25
CA GLU A 201 -21.23 -24.13 0.42
C GLU A 201 -21.69 -25.59 0.52
N SER A 202 -22.22 -25.96 1.68
CA SER A 202 -22.81 -27.28 1.89
C SER A 202 -23.89 -27.47 0.85
N SER A 203 -23.67 -28.40 -0.08
CA SER A 203 -24.62 -28.89 -1.04
C SER A 203 -25.97 -29.14 -0.35
N ASN A 204 -26.99 -28.38 -0.76
CA ASN A 204 -28.37 -28.68 -0.48
C ASN A 204 -28.69 -30.08 -1.02
N THR A 205 -28.68 -31.08 -0.15
CA THR A 205 -29.16 -32.42 -0.38
C THR A 205 -30.65 -32.42 0.01
N GLU A 206 -31.51 -31.80 -0.80
CA GLU A 206 -32.93 -32.00 -0.78
C GLU A 206 -33.45 -32.02 -2.22
N GLN A 207 -33.40 -33.21 -2.83
CA GLN A 207 -34.31 -33.63 -3.92
C GLN A 207 -34.04 -35.10 -4.27
N LEU A 208 -34.48 -36.00 -3.44
CA LEU A 208 -34.75 -37.41 -3.84
C LEU A 208 -35.86 -38.01 -2.96
N SER A 209 -37.08 -37.58 -3.21
CA SER A 209 -38.27 -38.35 -2.79
C SER A 209 -39.47 -37.98 -3.66
N LEU A 210 -39.41 -38.32 -4.93
CA LEU A 210 -40.59 -38.34 -5.79
C LEU A 210 -40.35 -39.37 -6.89
N PHE A 211 -40.45 -40.66 -6.52
CA PHE A 211 -40.83 -41.76 -7.39
C PHE A 211 -40.82 -43.05 -6.54
N SER A 212 -42.01 -43.25 -5.91
CA SER A 212 -42.51 -44.57 -5.49
C SER A 212 -43.98 -44.59 -5.76
#